data_288442666ce21055cee5e34b4a65106e
#
_entry.id   288442666ce21055cee5e34b4a65106e
#
_cell.length_a   1.000
_cell.length_b   1.000
_cell.length_c   1.000
_cell.angle_alpha   90.00
_cell.angle_beta   90.00
_cell.angle_gamma   90.00
#
_symmetry.space_group_name_H-M   'P 1'
#
loop_
_entity.id
_entity.type
_entity.pdbx_description
1 polymer ?
#
loop_
_entity_poly.entity_id
_entity_poly.type
_entity_poly.pdbx_seq_one_letter_code
_entity_poly.pdbx_strand_id
1 'polypeptide(L)'
;MKTLVLIPHYNHPATIARVAQTMHGFGLDVLIVDDGSREECKPVLQALVSDGIRVLYRPINGGKGAAVKTGLKYAEENGYSHVLQVDADGQHHLDDTPKLLAAAEQNPEAVVCGWPQYGGDAPKARLYGRKITDFWNMLHTWSCDIKDGMCGFRLYPLAPALSVVREETVGDRMDFDTEILIRLYWRGVKPVWIKTPVQYA
;
A
#
# COMPACT_ATOMS: atom_id res chain seq x y z
N MET A 1 -7.84 -16.93 3.88
CA MET A 1 -7.56 -15.50 4.13
C MET A 1 -8.47 -14.67 3.22
N LYS A 2 -9.25 -13.68 3.73
CA LYS A 2 -10.06 -12.77 2.90
C LYS A 2 -9.32 -11.45 2.77
N THR A 3 -8.79 -11.17 1.58
CA THR A 3 -7.94 -10.01 1.30
C THR A 3 -8.66 -8.99 0.43
N LEU A 4 -8.59 -7.71 0.82
CA LEU A 4 -9.00 -6.57 0.01
C LEU A 4 -7.76 -5.90 -0.58
N VAL A 5 -7.77 -5.65 -1.88
CA VAL A 5 -6.80 -4.73 -2.50
C VAL A 5 -7.26 -3.31 -2.27
N LEU A 6 -6.38 -2.50 -1.71
CA LEU A 6 -6.62 -1.08 -1.43
C LEU A 6 -5.68 -0.21 -2.25
N ILE A 7 -6.26 0.62 -3.10
CA ILE A 7 -5.53 1.54 -3.97
C ILE A 7 -5.87 2.98 -3.56
N PRO A 8 -5.00 3.66 -2.80
CA PRO A 8 -5.13 5.10 -2.58
C PRO A 8 -4.87 5.83 -3.90
N HIS A 9 -5.81 6.68 -4.32
CA HIS A 9 -5.77 7.37 -5.60
C HIS A 9 -5.86 8.88 -5.42
N TYR A 10 -4.98 9.60 -6.13
CA TYR A 10 -5.07 11.06 -6.26
C TYR A 10 -4.42 11.51 -7.57
N ASN A 11 -5.22 11.94 -8.55
CA ASN A 11 -4.77 12.48 -9.83
C ASN A 11 -3.85 11.55 -10.66
N HIS A 12 -4.15 10.26 -10.73
CA HIS A 12 -3.46 9.28 -11.58
C HIS A 12 -4.39 8.64 -12.64
N PRO A 13 -5.06 9.42 -13.51
CA PRO A 13 -6.03 8.87 -14.46
C PRO A 13 -5.39 7.93 -15.49
N ALA A 14 -4.11 8.11 -15.81
CA ALA A 14 -3.42 7.31 -16.83
C ALA A 14 -3.10 5.87 -16.38
N THR A 15 -2.95 5.62 -15.09
CA THR A 15 -2.43 4.34 -14.56
C THR A 15 -3.44 3.56 -13.75
N ILE A 16 -4.42 4.24 -13.13
CA ILE A 16 -5.37 3.62 -12.21
C ILE A 16 -6.16 2.46 -12.83
N ALA A 17 -6.60 2.59 -14.09
CA ALA A 17 -7.35 1.54 -14.75
C ALA A 17 -6.52 0.26 -14.87
N ARG A 18 -5.29 0.36 -15.37
CA ARG A 18 -4.38 -0.79 -15.50
C ARG A 18 -4.10 -1.43 -14.14
N VAL A 19 -3.79 -0.64 -13.12
CA VAL A 19 -3.49 -1.16 -11.77
C VAL A 19 -4.70 -1.89 -11.20
N ALA A 20 -5.86 -1.27 -11.21
CA ALA A 20 -7.07 -1.83 -10.62
C ALA A 20 -7.55 -3.09 -11.34
N GLN A 21 -7.59 -3.07 -12.68
CA GLN A 21 -7.99 -4.23 -13.49
C GLN A 21 -7.01 -5.39 -13.37
N THR A 22 -5.70 -5.12 -13.31
CA THR A 22 -4.70 -6.18 -13.07
C THR A 22 -4.94 -6.85 -11.72
N MET A 23 -5.16 -6.07 -10.67
CA MET A 23 -5.43 -6.63 -9.33
C MET A 23 -6.75 -7.39 -9.28
N HIS A 24 -7.79 -6.89 -9.94
CA HIS A 24 -9.07 -7.58 -10.07
C HIS A 24 -8.95 -8.89 -10.87
N GLY A 25 -8.09 -8.91 -11.88
CA GLY A 25 -7.78 -10.10 -12.68
C GLY A 25 -7.16 -11.27 -11.89
N PHE A 26 -6.56 -11.01 -10.72
CA PHE A 26 -6.14 -12.05 -9.78
C PHE A 26 -7.30 -12.65 -8.95
N GLY A 27 -8.54 -12.24 -9.21
CA GLY A 27 -9.72 -12.68 -8.45
C GLY A 27 -9.86 -12.04 -7.08
N LEU A 28 -9.21 -10.88 -6.86
CA LEU A 28 -9.26 -10.14 -5.61
C LEU A 28 -10.33 -9.04 -5.65
N ASP A 29 -10.99 -8.82 -4.52
CA ASP A 29 -11.82 -7.62 -4.34
C ASP A 29 -10.93 -6.38 -4.34
N VAL A 30 -11.28 -5.38 -5.14
CA VAL A 30 -10.53 -4.13 -5.28
C VAL A 30 -11.35 -2.94 -4.79
N LEU A 31 -10.74 -2.14 -3.93
CA LEU A 31 -11.23 -0.86 -3.47
C LEU A 31 -10.27 0.26 -3.86
N ILE A 32 -10.74 1.21 -4.61
CA ILE A 32 -10.05 2.48 -4.84
C ILE A 32 -10.59 3.51 -3.84
N VAL A 33 -9.72 4.20 -3.13
CA VAL A 33 -10.09 5.36 -2.33
C VAL A 33 -9.56 6.60 -3.02
N ASP A 34 -10.46 7.32 -3.68
CA ASP A 34 -10.16 8.58 -4.35
C ASP A 34 -10.09 9.72 -3.34
N ASP A 35 -8.93 10.31 -3.20
CA ASP A 35 -8.62 11.34 -2.21
C ASP A 35 -8.86 12.76 -2.74
N GLY A 36 -10.04 13.01 -3.32
CA GLY A 36 -10.44 14.31 -3.83
C GLY A 36 -9.71 14.68 -5.12
N SER A 37 -9.61 13.76 -6.07
CA SER A 37 -9.02 14.00 -7.38
C SER A 37 -9.82 15.00 -8.21
N ARG A 38 -9.17 15.56 -9.22
CA ARG A 38 -9.78 16.47 -10.20
C ARG A 38 -10.84 15.78 -11.04
N GLU A 39 -11.74 16.58 -11.64
CA GLU A 39 -12.84 16.11 -12.50
C GLU A 39 -12.39 15.17 -13.63
N GLU A 40 -11.20 15.36 -14.18
CA GLU A 40 -10.63 14.53 -15.24
C GLU A 40 -10.43 13.06 -14.85
N CYS A 41 -10.38 12.75 -13.55
CA CYS A 41 -10.28 11.38 -13.05
C CYS A 41 -11.64 10.67 -12.98
N LYS A 42 -12.75 11.41 -12.94
CA LYS A 42 -14.08 10.82 -12.75
C LYS A 42 -14.49 9.82 -13.81
N PRO A 43 -14.30 10.09 -15.12
CA PRO A 43 -14.74 9.13 -16.15
C PRO A 43 -14.06 7.76 -16.01
N VAL A 44 -12.74 7.73 -15.76
CA VAL A 44 -12.02 6.46 -15.59
C VAL A 44 -12.44 5.71 -14.32
N LEU A 45 -12.68 6.43 -13.22
CA LEU A 45 -13.15 5.82 -11.98
C LEU A 45 -14.56 5.27 -12.12
N GLN A 46 -15.46 5.97 -12.82
CA GLN A 46 -16.83 5.50 -13.10
C GLN A 46 -16.83 4.25 -14.00
N ALA A 47 -15.96 4.19 -15.00
CA ALA A 47 -15.81 3.01 -15.83
C ALA A 47 -15.36 1.78 -15.01
N LEU A 48 -14.44 1.97 -14.06
CA LEU A 48 -13.99 0.90 -13.16
C LEU A 48 -15.11 0.38 -12.23
N VAL A 49 -16.02 1.25 -11.80
CA VAL A 49 -17.21 0.82 -11.04
C VAL A 49 -18.09 -0.12 -11.87
N SER A 50 -18.25 0.16 -13.17
CA SER A 50 -19.00 -0.71 -14.08
C SER A 50 -18.32 -2.08 -14.26
N ASP A 51 -17.01 -2.16 -14.12
CA ASP A 51 -16.21 -3.39 -14.16
C ASP A 51 -16.22 -4.19 -12.82
N GLY A 52 -17.01 -3.75 -11.81
CA GLY A 52 -17.14 -4.41 -10.53
C GLY A 52 -16.11 -3.99 -9.47
N ILE A 53 -15.28 -3.00 -9.77
CA ILE A 53 -14.31 -2.43 -8.83
C ILE A 53 -15.01 -1.36 -7.98
N ARG A 54 -14.77 -1.38 -6.67
CA ARG A 54 -15.38 -0.40 -5.75
C ARG A 54 -14.57 0.88 -5.69
N VAL A 55 -15.25 2.02 -5.65
CA VAL A 55 -14.63 3.34 -5.51
C VAL A 55 -15.31 4.09 -4.36
N LEU A 56 -14.51 4.55 -3.40
CA LEU A 56 -14.91 5.48 -2.36
C LEU A 56 -14.31 6.86 -2.67
N TYR A 57 -15.15 7.87 -2.67
CA TYR A 57 -14.76 9.25 -2.92
C TYR A 57 -14.66 10.03 -1.61
N ARG A 58 -13.48 10.58 -1.33
CA ARG A 58 -13.29 11.56 -0.26
C ARG A 58 -13.51 12.97 -0.82
N PRO A 59 -14.25 13.83 -0.12
CA PRO A 59 -14.60 15.14 -0.65
C PRO A 59 -13.40 16.11 -0.75
N ILE A 60 -12.37 15.90 0.07
CA ILE A 60 -11.21 16.78 0.19
C ILE A 60 -9.95 15.91 0.28
N ASN A 61 -8.88 16.33 -0.39
CA ASN A 61 -7.57 15.71 -0.28
C ASN A 61 -7.05 15.80 1.16
N GLY A 62 -6.86 14.64 1.77
CA GLY A 62 -6.26 14.49 3.10
C GLY A 62 -4.88 13.86 3.06
N GLY A 63 -4.45 13.34 1.91
CA GLY A 63 -3.20 12.64 1.70
C GLY A 63 -3.33 11.12 1.65
N LYS A 64 -2.26 10.47 1.20
CA LYS A 64 -2.20 9.02 1.01
C LYS A 64 -2.60 8.25 2.26
N GLY A 65 -2.04 8.62 3.41
CA GLY A 65 -2.34 7.98 4.70
C GLY A 65 -3.82 8.07 5.07
N ALA A 66 -4.44 9.23 4.85
CA ALA A 66 -5.86 9.42 5.11
C ALA A 66 -6.74 8.54 4.19
N ALA A 67 -6.37 8.37 2.93
CA ALA A 67 -7.04 7.44 2.01
C ALA A 67 -6.86 5.98 2.45
N VAL A 68 -5.65 5.59 2.87
CA VAL A 68 -5.39 4.23 3.39
C VAL A 68 -6.20 3.96 4.65
N LYS A 69 -6.22 4.88 5.62
CA LYS A 69 -7.03 4.75 6.84
C LYS A 69 -8.51 4.56 6.54
N THR A 70 -9.02 5.29 5.54
CA THR A 70 -10.41 5.13 5.05
C THR A 70 -10.64 3.71 4.52
N GLY A 71 -9.71 3.19 3.72
CA GLY A 71 -9.78 1.84 3.18
C GLY A 71 -9.66 0.73 4.23
N LEU A 72 -8.80 0.91 5.24
CA LEU A 72 -8.68 -0.04 6.36
C LEU A 72 -9.99 -0.15 7.14
N LYS A 73 -10.65 0.99 7.41
CA LYS A 73 -11.96 1.01 8.06
C LYS A 73 -13.02 0.30 7.22
N TYR A 74 -13.06 0.58 5.91
CA TYR A 74 -13.95 -0.13 4.99
C TYR A 74 -13.72 -1.64 5.01
N ALA A 75 -12.46 -2.07 5.02
CA ALA A 75 -12.11 -3.49 5.06
C ALA A 75 -12.65 -4.19 6.31
N GLU A 76 -12.57 -3.54 7.47
CA GLU A 76 -13.14 -4.06 8.72
C GLU A 76 -14.66 -4.20 8.64
N GLU A 77 -15.35 -3.14 8.19
CA GLU A 77 -16.83 -3.10 8.09
C GLU A 77 -17.36 -4.18 7.12
N ASN A 78 -16.52 -4.65 6.18
CA ASN A 78 -16.86 -5.68 5.18
C ASN A 78 -16.24 -7.06 5.47
N GLY A 79 -15.67 -7.26 6.67
CA GLY A 79 -15.22 -8.55 7.16
C GLY A 79 -13.98 -9.10 6.43
N TYR A 80 -13.10 -8.24 5.94
CA TYR A 80 -11.78 -8.64 5.46
C TYR A 80 -10.84 -8.89 6.64
N SER A 81 -9.90 -9.81 6.46
CA SER A 81 -8.87 -10.11 7.44
C SER A 81 -7.52 -9.45 7.11
N HIS A 82 -7.31 -9.15 5.84
CA HIS A 82 -6.05 -8.58 5.33
C HIS A 82 -6.34 -7.49 4.29
N VAL A 83 -5.42 -6.54 4.17
CA VAL A 83 -5.46 -5.49 3.16
C VAL A 83 -4.14 -5.45 2.41
N LEU A 84 -4.20 -5.61 1.09
CA LEU A 84 -3.07 -5.42 0.18
C LEU A 84 -3.11 -3.99 -0.37
N GLN A 85 -2.28 -3.12 0.16
CA GLN A 85 -2.08 -1.78 -0.37
C GLN A 85 -1.25 -1.83 -1.67
N VAL A 86 -1.67 -1.06 -2.67
CA VAL A 86 -0.97 -0.91 -3.95
C VAL A 86 -1.06 0.55 -4.39
N ASP A 87 0.05 1.17 -4.77
CA ASP A 87 0.05 2.55 -5.24
C ASP A 87 -0.55 2.67 -6.65
N ALA A 88 -1.27 3.78 -6.90
CA ALA A 88 -1.97 4.04 -8.15
C ALA A 88 -1.05 4.43 -9.32
N ASP A 89 0.23 4.73 -9.07
CA ASP A 89 1.20 5.22 -10.05
C ASP A 89 1.69 4.15 -11.04
N GLY A 90 1.42 2.88 -10.73
CA GLY A 90 1.76 1.74 -11.58
C GLY A 90 3.24 1.39 -11.62
N GLN A 91 4.05 1.84 -10.66
CA GLN A 91 5.48 1.52 -10.58
C GLN A 91 5.77 0.13 -9.99
N HIS A 92 4.81 -0.47 -9.30
CA HIS A 92 4.95 -1.80 -8.73
C HIS A 92 4.82 -2.91 -9.78
N HIS A 93 5.61 -3.97 -9.63
CA HIS A 93 5.49 -5.17 -10.45
C HIS A 93 4.34 -6.03 -9.89
N LEU A 94 3.14 -5.80 -10.43
CA LEU A 94 1.90 -6.39 -9.91
C LEU A 94 1.85 -7.92 -10.01
N ASP A 95 2.61 -8.52 -10.94
CA ASP A 95 2.72 -9.98 -11.08
C ASP A 95 3.37 -10.67 -9.87
N ASP A 96 3.96 -9.91 -8.95
CA ASP A 96 4.45 -10.43 -7.67
C ASP A 96 3.34 -10.57 -6.61
N THR A 97 2.11 -10.11 -6.88
CA THR A 97 0.95 -10.24 -5.98
C THR A 97 0.75 -11.66 -5.45
N PRO A 98 0.79 -12.74 -6.28
CA PRO A 98 0.66 -14.10 -5.76
C PRO A 98 1.75 -14.48 -4.74
N LYS A 99 2.97 -13.94 -4.87
CA LYS A 99 4.05 -14.20 -3.91
C LYS A 99 3.78 -13.54 -2.56
N LEU A 100 3.22 -12.30 -2.56
CA LEU A 100 2.85 -11.63 -1.33
C LEU A 100 1.69 -12.36 -0.63
N LEU A 101 0.69 -12.81 -1.38
CA LEU A 101 -0.44 -13.58 -0.85
C LEU A 101 0.02 -14.88 -0.23
N ALA A 102 0.86 -15.66 -0.92
CA ALA A 102 1.40 -16.91 -0.42
C ALA A 102 2.25 -16.72 0.86
N ALA A 103 3.04 -15.65 0.91
CA ALA A 103 3.83 -15.31 2.09
C ALA A 103 2.93 -14.94 3.29
N ALA A 104 1.83 -14.22 3.06
CA ALA A 104 0.86 -13.87 4.09
C ALA A 104 0.06 -15.09 4.59
N GLU A 105 -0.26 -16.03 3.71
CA GLU A 105 -0.90 -17.29 4.13
C GLU A 105 -0.01 -18.11 5.06
N GLN A 106 1.31 -18.10 4.83
CA GLN A 106 2.29 -18.76 5.69
C GLN A 106 2.57 -17.99 6.99
N ASN A 107 2.34 -16.67 6.98
CA ASN A 107 2.62 -15.77 8.09
C ASN A 107 1.46 -14.79 8.31
N PRO A 108 0.28 -15.24 8.76
CA PRO A 108 -0.95 -14.45 8.75
C PRO A 108 -0.93 -13.25 9.71
N GLU A 109 -0.01 -13.22 10.66
CA GLU A 109 0.16 -12.10 11.59
C GLU A 109 1.28 -11.14 11.19
N ALA A 110 2.04 -11.45 10.13
CA ALA A 110 3.13 -10.62 9.65
C ALA A 110 2.63 -9.54 8.66
N VAL A 111 3.35 -8.42 8.58
CA VAL A 111 3.20 -7.51 7.45
C VAL A 111 4.10 -7.98 6.31
N VAL A 112 3.53 -8.30 5.15
CA VAL A 112 4.32 -8.71 3.98
C VAL A 112 4.59 -7.49 3.12
N CYS A 113 5.87 -7.20 2.91
CA CYS A 113 6.34 -6.00 2.24
C CYS A 113 7.05 -6.33 0.93
N GLY A 114 6.72 -5.62 -0.14
CA GLY A 114 7.55 -5.56 -1.33
C GLY A 114 8.88 -4.91 -0.99
N TRP A 115 9.98 -5.55 -1.40
CA TRP A 115 11.32 -4.98 -1.28
C TRP A 115 11.83 -4.59 -2.68
N PRO A 116 11.79 -3.28 -3.00
CA PRO A 116 12.11 -2.82 -4.32
C PRO A 116 13.55 -3.16 -4.73
N GLN A 117 13.70 -3.82 -5.86
CA GLN A 117 14.99 -4.06 -6.50
C GLN A 117 15.14 -3.06 -7.66
N TYR A 118 16.09 -2.15 -7.54
CA TYR A 118 16.34 -1.11 -8.52
C TYR A 118 17.34 -1.60 -9.56
N GLY A 119 16.98 -1.44 -10.84
CA GLY A 119 17.92 -1.62 -11.96
C GLY A 119 18.98 -0.51 -12.00
N GLY A 120 19.92 -0.64 -12.95
CA GLY A 120 21.00 0.36 -13.14
C GLY A 120 20.52 1.76 -13.52
N ASP A 121 19.25 1.91 -13.91
CA ASP A 121 18.62 3.14 -14.42
C ASP A 121 18.04 4.01 -13.31
N ALA A 122 18.08 3.57 -12.05
CA ALA A 122 17.51 4.31 -10.94
C ALA A 122 18.24 5.63 -10.67
N PRO A 123 17.52 6.76 -10.54
CA PRO A 123 18.14 8.05 -10.25
C PRO A 123 18.95 8.01 -8.94
N LYS A 124 20.24 8.35 -9.00
CA LYS A 124 21.15 8.30 -7.83
C LYS A 124 20.62 9.08 -6.63
N ALA A 125 19.99 10.24 -6.86
CA ALA A 125 19.41 11.04 -5.78
C ALA A 125 18.31 10.29 -4.99
N ARG A 126 17.47 9.48 -5.67
CA ARG A 126 16.47 8.63 -5.01
C ARG A 126 17.12 7.52 -4.17
N LEU A 127 18.20 6.90 -4.68
CA LEU A 127 18.91 5.86 -3.94
C LEU A 127 19.57 6.43 -2.66
N TYR A 128 20.12 7.65 -2.72
CA TYR A 128 20.66 8.32 -1.53
C TYR A 128 19.56 8.69 -0.52
N GLY A 129 18.45 9.25 -0.99
CA GLY A 129 17.31 9.56 -0.11
C GLY A 129 16.80 8.33 0.65
N ARG A 130 16.69 7.18 -0.04
CA ARG A 130 16.28 5.92 0.60
C ARG A 130 17.28 5.43 1.64
N LYS A 131 18.57 5.49 1.36
CA LYS A 131 19.60 5.11 2.36
C LYS A 131 19.51 5.94 3.64
N ILE A 132 19.18 7.23 3.51
CA ILE A 132 18.96 8.10 4.67
C ILE A 132 17.73 7.62 5.44
N THR A 133 16.63 7.32 4.76
CA THR A 133 15.40 6.79 5.40
C THR A 133 15.66 5.43 6.05
N ASP A 134 16.40 4.54 5.39
CA ASP A 134 16.73 3.23 5.93
C ASP A 134 17.61 3.34 7.20
N PHE A 135 18.55 4.28 7.21
CA PHE A 135 19.35 4.58 8.40
C PHE A 135 18.46 5.07 9.56
N TRP A 136 17.52 5.97 9.30
CA TRP A 136 16.58 6.43 10.33
C TRP A 136 15.65 5.32 10.79
N ASN A 137 15.17 4.45 9.89
CA ASN A 137 14.37 3.28 10.26
C ASN A 137 15.15 2.34 11.19
N MET A 138 16.43 2.09 10.87
CA MET A 138 17.31 1.30 11.73
C MET A 138 17.46 1.94 13.12
N LEU A 139 17.66 3.25 13.19
CA LEU A 139 17.78 3.96 14.45
C LEU A 139 16.49 3.91 15.28
N HIS A 140 15.32 4.08 14.64
CA HIS A 140 14.02 4.04 15.32
C HIS A 140 13.63 2.65 15.82
N THR A 141 14.05 1.60 15.13
CA THR A 141 13.70 0.21 15.46
C THR A 141 14.79 -0.54 16.20
N TRP A 142 15.99 0.03 16.32
CA TRP A 142 17.20 -0.65 16.81
C TRP A 142 17.42 -2.01 16.13
N SER A 143 17.01 -2.11 14.86
CA SER A 143 17.06 -3.34 14.09
C SER A 143 17.31 -3.05 12.62
N CYS A 144 17.86 -4.02 11.90
CA CYS A 144 18.00 -4.02 10.45
C CYS A 144 16.84 -4.77 9.75
N ASP A 145 15.75 -5.08 10.46
CA ASP A 145 14.63 -5.86 9.92
C ASP A 145 13.80 -5.05 8.92
N ILE A 146 13.77 -3.72 9.04
CA ILE A 146 13.08 -2.85 8.09
C ILE A 146 14.00 -2.50 6.93
N LYS A 147 13.78 -3.13 5.77
CA LYS A 147 14.58 -2.98 4.55
C LYS A 147 14.15 -1.81 3.67
N ASP A 148 12.87 -1.43 3.72
CA ASP A 148 12.30 -0.30 3.00
C ASP A 148 11.04 0.21 3.71
N GLY A 149 11.08 1.46 4.18
CA GLY A 149 9.95 2.11 4.84
C GLY A 149 8.99 2.81 3.88
N MET A 150 9.34 2.96 2.60
CA MET A 150 8.62 3.85 1.67
C MET A 150 7.78 3.10 0.62
N CYS A 151 8.02 1.80 0.42
CA CYS A 151 7.30 1.02 -0.57
C CYS A 151 5.83 0.84 -0.15
N GLY A 152 4.89 1.26 -0.99
CA GLY A 152 3.46 1.13 -0.77
C GLY A 152 2.87 -0.22 -1.20
N PHE A 153 3.69 -1.17 -1.67
CA PHE A 153 3.22 -2.51 -2.02
C PHE A 153 3.34 -3.43 -0.82
N ARG A 154 2.27 -3.45 0.02
CA ARG A 154 2.27 -4.14 1.31
C ARG A 154 0.96 -4.82 1.62
N LEU A 155 1.07 -6.01 2.18
CA LEU A 155 -0.08 -6.75 2.70
C LEU A 155 -0.06 -6.70 4.23
N TYR A 156 -1.08 -6.07 4.79
CA TYR A 156 -1.24 -5.87 6.24
C TYR A 156 -2.20 -6.90 6.83
N PRO A 157 -1.89 -7.50 7.97
CA PRO A 157 -2.92 -8.08 8.83
C PRO A 157 -3.80 -6.93 9.35
N LEU A 158 -5.11 -7.01 9.10
CA LEU A 158 -6.02 -5.87 9.29
C LEU A 158 -6.14 -5.44 10.75
N ALA A 159 -6.31 -6.39 11.67
CA ALA A 159 -6.54 -6.07 13.08
C ALA A 159 -5.36 -5.30 13.72
N PRO A 160 -4.09 -5.72 13.57
CA PRO A 160 -2.95 -4.94 14.06
C PRO A 160 -2.83 -3.57 13.39
N ALA A 161 -3.08 -3.47 12.08
CA ALA A 161 -3.01 -2.20 11.37
C ALA A 161 -4.06 -1.20 11.88
N LEU A 162 -5.28 -1.65 12.10
CA LEU A 162 -6.36 -0.83 12.68
C LEU A 162 -6.06 -0.42 14.13
N SER A 163 -5.52 -1.32 14.94
CA SER A 163 -5.13 -0.99 16.32
C SER A 163 -4.12 0.16 16.33
N VAL A 164 -3.08 0.10 15.49
CA VAL A 164 -2.11 1.20 15.34
C VAL A 164 -2.79 2.51 14.94
N VAL A 165 -3.63 2.49 13.91
CA VAL A 165 -4.28 3.69 13.38
C VAL A 165 -5.24 4.34 14.38
N ARG A 166 -5.84 3.55 15.28
CA ARG A 166 -6.81 4.02 16.28
C ARG A 166 -6.17 4.54 17.55
N GLU A 167 -5.09 3.89 17.97
CA GLU A 167 -4.48 4.12 19.27
C GLU A 167 -3.31 5.09 19.20
N GLU A 168 -2.77 5.33 18.01
CA GLU A 168 -1.59 6.16 17.81
C GLU A 168 -1.82 7.23 16.73
N THR A 169 -1.12 8.35 16.87
CA THR A 169 -1.07 9.37 15.82
C THR A 169 -0.16 8.89 14.69
N VAL A 170 -0.72 8.51 13.57
CA VAL A 170 -0.01 8.15 12.34
C VAL A 170 -0.28 9.23 11.31
N GLY A 171 0.73 9.68 10.57
CA GLY A 171 0.63 10.72 9.55
C GLY A 171 -0.43 10.42 8.50
N ASP A 172 -0.97 11.47 7.88
CA ASP A 172 -2.02 11.36 6.87
C ASP A 172 -1.48 11.45 5.44
N ARG A 173 -0.20 11.79 5.27
CA ARG A 173 0.41 11.99 3.95
C ARG A 173 1.37 10.85 3.58
N MET A 174 2.48 11.19 2.93
CA MET A 174 3.47 10.21 2.44
C MET A 174 4.30 9.57 3.55
N ASP A 175 4.31 10.15 4.73
CA ASP A 175 4.91 9.66 5.97
C ASP A 175 4.20 8.41 6.51
N PHE A 176 2.94 8.21 6.15
CA PHE A 176 2.12 7.08 6.60
C PHE A 176 2.80 5.73 6.42
N ASP A 177 3.35 5.46 5.23
CA ASP A 177 3.93 4.15 4.91
C ASP A 177 5.11 3.78 5.83
N THR A 178 5.94 4.74 6.17
CA THR A 178 7.06 4.54 7.08
C THR A 178 6.57 4.41 8.52
N GLU A 179 5.68 5.29 8.94
CA GLU A 179 5.20 5.35 10.32
C GLU A 179 4.40 4.10 10.72
N ILE A 180 3.46 3.66 9.89
CA ILE A 180 2.65 2.47 10.21
C ILE A 180 3.52 1.22 10.32
N LEU A 181 4.55 1.08 9.46
CA LEU A 181 5.45 -0.07 9.49
C LEU A 181 6.28 -0.11 10.78
N ILE A 182 6.85 1.03 11.18
CA ILE A 182 7.63 1.15 12.42
C ILE A 182 6.75 0.84 13.63
N ARG A 183 5.53 1.37 13.70
CA ARG A 183 4.61 1.16 14.81
C ARG A 183 4.13 -0.29 14.90
N LEU A 184 3.84 -0.92 13.77
CA LEU A 184 3.56 -2.36 13.71
C LEU A 184 4.75 -3.18 14.23
N TYR A 185 5.96 -2.82 13.83
CA TYR A 185 7.18 -3.48 14.30
C TYR A 185 7.36 -3.36 15.83
N TRP A 186 7.14 -2.17 16.40
CA TRP A 186 7.18 -1.98 17.85
C TRP A 186 6.13 -2.78 18.61
N ARG A 187 5.02 -3.13 17.96
CA ARG A 187 3.97 -4.01 18.51
C ARG A 187 4.24 -5.51 18.26
N GLY A 188 5.42 -5.85 17.77
CA GLY A 188 5.83 -7.23 17.53
C GLY A 188 5.37 -7.83 16.21
N VAL A 189 4.71 -7.05 15.32
CA VAL A 189 4.35 -7.49 13.98
C VAL A 189 5.59 -7.48 13.11
N LYS A 190 6.10 -8.66 12.77
CA LYS A 190 7.35 -8.78 12.00
C LYS A 190 7.11 -8.56 10.51
N PRO A 191 8.02 -7.86 9.80
CA PRO A 191 7.94 -7.75 8.35
C PRO A 191 8.49 -9.00 7.67
N VAL A 192 7.79 -9.46 6.64
CA VAL A 192 8.27 -10.47 5.68
C VAL A 192 8.54 -9.76 4.35
N TRP A 193 9.73 -9.94 3.79
CA TRP A 193 10.19 -9.17 2.64
C TRP A 193 10.19 -10.01 1.37
N ILE A 194 9.50 -9.54 0.34
CA ILE A 194 9.46 -10.14 -1.00
C ILE A 194 10.19 -9.22 -1.96
N LYS A 195 11.28 -9.70 -2.55
CA LYS A 195 11.99 -8.93 -3.59
C LYS A 195 11.08 -8.74 -4.79
N THR A 196 10.93 -7.48 -5.22
CA THR A 196 10.09 -7.11 -6.37
C THR A 196 10.83 -6.08 -7.23
N PRO A 197 10.90 -6.25 -8.56
CA PRO A 197 11.48 -5.24 -9.43
C PRO A 197 10.61 -3.99 -9.45
N VAL A 198 11.23 -2.82 -9.63
CA VAL A 198 10.52 -1.55 -9.83
C VAL A 198 10.69 -1.14 -11.28
N GLN A 199 9.57 -0.79 -11.91
CA GLN A 199 9.54 -0.25 -13.27
C GLN A 199 9.40 1.27 -13.16
N TYR A 200 10.40 1.99 -13.66
CA TYR A 200 10.29 3.42 -13.91
C TYR A 200 9.72 3.62 -15.32
N ALA A 201 8.57 4.30 -15.40
CA ALA A 201 8.00 4.75 -16.66
C ALA A 201 8.65 6.07 -17.08
#